data_836bb6f9f3bbbf50769471bcc3f810b6
#
_entry.id   836bb6f9f3bbbf50769471bcc3f810b6
#
_cell.length_a   1.000
_cell.length_b   1.000
_cell.length_c   1.000
_cell.angle_alpha   90.00
_cell.angle_beta   90.00
_cell.angle_gamma   90.00
#
_symmetry.space_group_name_H-M   'P 1'
#
loop_
_entity.id
_entity.type
_entity.pdbx_description
1 polymer ?
#
loop_
_entity_poly.entity_id
_entity_poly.type
_entity_poly.pdbx_seq_one_letter_code
_entity_poly.pdbx_strand_id
1 'polypeptide(L)'
;MKPKNKIYPLLRMLAVALTAALLGPGCQKDFKWNEPLAVTQNGLNLTSPAGSTRVTVYSTGRWKAEMAEGAWGEVSEVSGNGIGDFLFTYEANNGVSRRARILVSGEGEEQEIVLTQAGAVTEPTLALAETEFEFVRLPRERVQIGVTTNMTQALECILITATDVTDAENPAEAGWLKEIRLEKDAEENIVLVFGIDRNDGSSDRKAAIRLEIPDADGKILAQAEASVVQTTDNATVVFKDEDTIVSVPGDQHNRSALLTANFDVDPAHFAFDIAYDPAGTQWITDVTFSESAVSFVVAENTGDQPRSASLKITYKDTDVECSSTLRLTQEVKQLSIADLRALIPGAEGEVELTGEKMLSAVVISAA
;
A
#
# COMPACT_ATOMS: atom_id res chain seq x y z
N MET A 1 -84.08 -31.39 -17.19
CA MET A 1 -84.54 -30.09 -17.67
C MET A 1 -83.65 -29.00 -17.23
N LYS A 2 -82.81 -28.39 -18.14
CA LYS A 2 -81.89 -27.27 -17.83
C LYS A 2 -82.57 -25.97 -18.21
N PRO A 3 -82.59 -24.91 -17.37
CA PRO A 3 -83.08 -23.60 -17.78
C PRO A 3 -82.02 -22.89 -18.62
N LYS A 4 -82.41 -22.39 -19.79
CA LYS A 4 -81.56 -21.60 -20.68
C LYS A 4 -81.50 -20.13 -20.17
N ASN A 5 -80.37 -19.68 -19.73
CA ASN A 5 -80.08 -18.28 -19.37
C ASN A 5 -80.12 -17.38 -20.61
N LYS A 6 -81.11 -16.55 -20.75
CA LYS A 6 -81.22 -15.52 -21.81
C LYS A 6 -80.74 -14.12 -21.40
N ILE A 7 -79.71 -14.03 -20.57
CA ILE A 7 -79.19 -12.73 -20.02
C ILE A 7 -77.99 -12.16 -20.78
N TYR A 8 -77.42 -12.91 -21.72
CA TYR A 8 -76.16 -12.52 -22.36
C TYR A 8 -76.22 -11.41 -23.44
N PRO A 9 -77.24 -11.15 -24.18
CA PRO A 9 -77.23 -10.11 -25.20
C PRO A 9 -77.31 -8.69 -24.62
N LEU A 10 -78.05 -8.48 -23.50
CA LEU A 10 -78.13 -7.15 -22.89
C LEU A 10 -76.86 -6.68 -22.21
N LEU A 11 -76.09 -7.60 -21.58
CA LEU A 11 -74.86 -7.29 -20.94
C LEU A 11 -73.71 -6.93 -21.95
N ARG A 12 -73.74 -7.56 -23.14
CA ARG A 12 -72.83 -7.23 -24.23
C ARG A 12 -73.14 -5.87 -24.87
N MET A 13 -74.39 -5.48 -25.02
CA MET A 13 -74.74 -4.14 -25.51
C MET A 13 -74.35 -3.04 -24.48
N LEU A 14 -74.54 -3.30 -23.20
CA LEU A 14 -74.15 -2.33 -22.16
C LEU A 14 -72.63 -2.16 -22.08
N ALA A 15 -71.80 -3.22 -22.24
CA ALA A 15 -70.37 -3.17 -22.29
C ALA A 15 -69.82 -2.41 -23.51
N VAL A 16 -70.42 -2.59 -24.69
CA VAL A 16 -70.06 -1.87 -25.90
C VAL A 16 -70.43 -0.39 -25.82
N ALA A 17 -71.59 -0.06 -25.21
CA ALA A 17 -72.04 1.33 -25.01
C ALA A 17 -71.14 2.05 -23.98
N LEU A 18 -70.63 1.35 -22.94
CA LEU A 18 -69.78 1.93 -21.94
C LEU A 18 -68.32 2.16 -22.48
N THR A 19 -67.80 1.27 -23.37
CA THR A 19 -66.51 1.47 -24.04
C THR A 19 -66.56 2.57 -25.11
N ALA A 20 -67.72 2.76 -25.80
CA ALA A 20 -67.87 3.86 -26.74
C ALA A 20 -67.96 5.24 -26.05
N ALA A 21 -68.52 5.29 -24.83
CA ALA A 21 -68.60 6.52 -24.05
C ALA A 21 -67.19 6.98 -23.45
N LEU A 22 -66.24 6.04 -23.33
CA LEU A 22 -64.89 6.35 -22.91
C LEU A 22 -63.98 6.78 -24.06
N LEU A 23 -64.39 6.65 -25.31
CA LEU A 23 -63.73 7.10 -26.53
C LEU A 23 -64.32 8.42 -27.08
N GLY A 24 -64.95 9.22 -26.23
CA GLY A 24 -65.27 10.60 -26.60
C GLY A 24 -64.02 11.32 -27.12
N PRO A 25 -64.19 12.22 -28.12
CA PRO A 25 -63.04 13.01 -28.54
C PRO A 25 -62.56 13.78 -27.33
N GLY A 26 -61.44 13.26 -26.74
CA GLY A 26 -60.72 14.03 -25.74
C GLY A 26 -60.38 15.36 -26.39
N CYS A 27 -60.85 16.44 -25.84
CA CYS A 27 -60.39 17.75 -26.19
C CYS A 27 -58.84 17.71 -26.12
N GLN A 28 -58.18 17.55 -27.24
CA GLN A 28 -56.81 17.96 -27.37
C GLN A 28 -56.80 19.47 -27.27
N LYS A 29 -56.84 19.99 -26.02
CA LYS A 29 -56.34 21.35 -25.80
C LYS A 29 -54.89 21.28 -26.18
N ASP A 30 -54.51 22.05 -27.20
CA ASP A 30 -53.09 22.28 -27.48
C ASP A 30 -52.45 22.75 -26.18
N PHE A 31 -51.66 21.90 -25.56
CA PHE A 31 -50.95 22.24 -24.36
C PHE A 31 -49.88 23.30 -24.73
N LYS A 32 -50.09 24.53 -24.31
CA LYS A 32 -49.14 25.59 -24.50
C LYS A 32 -48.39 25.77 -23.21
N TRP A 33 -47.07 25.51 -23.28
CA TRP A 33 -46.17 25.81 -22.18
C TRP A 33 -46.00 27.33 -22.09
N ASN A 34 -46.15 27.89 -20.90
CA ASN A 34 -46.16 29.33 -20.68
C ASN A 34 -44.96 29.80 -19.82
N GLU A 35 -44.22 28.89 -19.19
CA GLU A 35 -43.03 29.24 -18.41
C GLU A 35 -41.81 29.35 -19.32
N PRO A 36 -40.84 30.24 -19.01
CA PRO A 36 -39.68 30.43 -19.84
C PRO A 36 -38.86 29.14 -20.02
N LEU A 37 -38.62 28.41 -18.91
CA LEU A 37 -37.86 27.18 -18.90
C LEU A 37 -38.31 26.26 -17.75
N ALA A 38 -38.47 24.96 -18.03
CA ALA A 38 -38.62 23.91 -17.03
C ALA A 38 -38.13 22.58 -17.57
N VAL A 39 -37.87 21.64 -16.69
CA VAL A 39 -37.46 20.26 -16.99
C VAL A 39 -38.44 19.26 -16.33
N THR A 40 -38.62 18.07 -16.93
CA THR A 40 -39.54 17.06 -16.37
C THR A 40 -39.15 16.64 -14.95
N GLN A 41 -37.89 16.62 -14.64
CA GLN A 41 -37.35 16.20 -13.33
C GLN A 41 -36.02 16.95 -13.07
N ASN A 42 -35.88 17.46 -11.88
CA ASN A 42 -34.64 18.09 -11.39
C ASN A 42 -33.78 17.14 -10.54
N GLY A 43 -34.17 15.87 -10.42
CA GLY A 43 -33.38 14.82 -9.77
C GLY A 43 -33.68 13.46 -10.44
N LEU A 44 -32.61 12.71 -10.76
CA LEU A 44 -32.68 11.39 -11.39
C LEU A 44 -31.83 10.40 -10.62
N ASN A 45 -32.43 9.28 -10.23
CA ASN A 45 -31.74 8.14 -9.64
C ASN A 45 -31.48 7.08 -10.72
N LEU A 46 -30.22 6.79 -10.98
CA LEU A 46 -29.77 5.86 -12.00
C LEU A 46 -29.22 4.58 -11.35
N THR A 47 -29.38 3.47 -12.04
CA THR A 47 -28.81 2.18 -11.60
C THR A 47 -27.31 2.10 -11.91
N SER A 48 -26.59 1.17 -11.27
CA SER A 48 -25.15 1.00 -11.48
C SER A 48 -24.75 0.55 -12.90
N PRO A 49 -25.47 -0.31 -13.64
CA PRO A 49 -25.14 -0.63 -15.02
C PRO A 49 -25.19 0.60 -15.93
N ALA A 50 -24.40 0.57 -17.00
CA ALA A 50 -24.47 1.57 -18.06
C ALA A 50 -25.87 1.67 -18.64
N GLY A 51 -26.25 2.86 -19.06
CA GLY A 51 -27.60 3.09 -19.59
C GLY A 51 -27.78 4.47 -20.17
N SER A 52 -29.04 4.79 -20.44
CA SER A 52 -29.43 6.12 -20.87
C SER A 52 -30.77 6.51 -20.28
N THR A 53 -31.00 7.79 -20.09
CA THR A 53 -32.26 8.36 -19.63
C THR A 53 -32.62 9.59 -20.45
N ARG A 54 -33.92 9.78 -20.70
CA ARG A 54 -34.43 10.93 -21.46
C ARG A 54 -34.90 12.00 -20.50
N VAL A 55 -34.56 13.24 -20.80
CA VAL A 55 -35.06 14.42 -20.10
C VAL A 55 -35.80 15.31 -21.10
N THR A 56 -37.02 15.65 -20.77
CA THR A 56 -37.83 16.61 -21.59
C THR A 56 -37.65 18.00 -21.01
N VAL A 57 -37.32 18.93 -21.89
CA VAL A 57 -37.20 20.36 -21.62
C VAL A 57 -38.48 21.04 -22.16
N TYR A 58 -39.07 21.87 -21.36
CA TYR A 58 -40.19 22.74 -21.72
C TYR A 58 -39.66 24.16 -21.73
N SER A 59 -39.71 24.80 -22.90
CA SER A 59 -39.26 26.21 -23.05
C SER A 59 -40.19 26.96 -23.99
N THR A 60 -40.26 28.26 -23.84
CA THR A 60 -40.92 29.16 -24.78
C THR A 60 -40.03 29.55 -25.97
N GLY A 61 -38.72 29.28 -25.87
CA GLY A 61 -37.76 29.63 -26.90
C GLY A 61 -36.57 28.68 -26.94
N ARG A 62 -35.38 29.18 -27.22
CA ARG A 62 -34.17 28.35 -27.33
C ARG A 62 -33.64 27.94 -25.97
N TRP A 63 -33.19 26.70 -25.88
CA TRP A 63 -32.54 26.17 -24.69
C TRP A 63 -31.23 25.43 -25.06
N LYS A 64 -30.35 25.27 -24.06
CA LYS A 64 -29.10 24.54 -24.11
C LYS A 64 -29.00 23.66 -22.87
N ALA A 65 -28.49 22.43 -23.02
CA ALA A 65 -28.15 21.54 -21.92
C ALA A 65 -26.65 21.22 -21.96
N GLU A 66 -25.98 21.25 -20.80
CA GLU A 66 -24.56 20.93 -20.71
C GLU A 66 -24.23 20.25 -19.36
N MET A 67 -23.20 19.41 -19.38
CA MET A 67 -22.66 18.84 -18.15
C MET A 67 -21.97 19.93 -17.33
N ALA A 68 -22.47 20.16 -16.12
CA ALA A 68 -21.85 21.10 -15.16
C ALA A 68 -20.87 20.38 -14.22
N GLU A 69 -21.13 19.08 -13.95
CA GLU A 69 -20.30 18.24 -13.09
C GLU A 69 -20.48 16.76 -13.45
N GLY A 70 -19.42 15.95 -13.28
CA GLY A 70 -19.43 14.51 -13.49
C GLY A 70 -19.11 14.08 -14.92
N ALA A 71 -17.88 13.58 -15.14
CA ALA A 71 -17.37 13.18 -16.47
C ALA A 71 -17.75 11.73 -16.88
N TRP A 72 -18.66 11.05 -16.14
CA TRP A 72 -19.03 9.65 -16.36
C TRP A 72 -20.27 9.46 -17.24
N GLY A 73 -20.72 10.53 -17.88
CA GLY A 73 -21.82 10.51 -18.82
C GLY A 73 -21.81 11.72 -19.73
N GLU A 74 -22.65 11.68 -20.76
CA GLU A 74 -22.75 12.72 -21.78
C GLU A 74 -24.19 13.01 -22.16
N VAL A 75 -24.43 14.25 -22.56
CA VAL A 75 -25.71 14.75 -23.05
C VAL A 75 -25.67 14.76 -24.56
N SER A 76 -26.62 14.06 -25.22
CA SER A 76 -26.90 14.22 -26.64
C SER A 76 -27.81 15.41 -26.88
N GLU A 77 -27.76 15.99 -28.06
CA GLU A 77 -28.65 17.11 -28.45
C GLU A 77 -28.62 18.27 -27.46
N VAL A 78 -27.43 18.85 -27.31
CA VAL A 78 -27.11 19.90 -26.33
C VAL A 78 -27.90 21.21 -26.47
N SER A 79 -28.84 21.33 -27.42
CA SER A 79 -29.69 22.49 -27.62
C SER A 79 -30.98 22.19 -28.36
N GLY A 80 -32.04 22.97 -28.10
CA GLY A 80 -33.33 22.87 -28.75
C GLY A 80 -34.06 24.21 -28.80
N ASN A 81 -35.30 24.17 -29.29
CA ASN A 81 -36.18 25.33 -29.32
C ASN A 81 -37.64 24.86 -29.02
N GLY A 82 -38.25 25.49 -28.05
CA GLY A 82 -39.57 25.08 -27.54
C GLY A 82 -39.47 23.81 -26.68
N ILE A 83 -40.49 22.95 -26.81
CA ILE A 83 -40.48 21.65 -26.13
C ILE A 83 -39.56 20.71 -26.90
N GLY A 84 -38.64 20.06 -26.22
CA GLY A 84 -37.69 19.12 -26.80
C GLY A 84 -37.11 18.18 -25.75
N ASP A 85 -36.37 17.18 -26.21
CA ASP A 85 -35.74 16.18 -25.34
C ASP A 85 -34.26 16.17 -25.58
N PHE A 86 -33.53 15.79 -24.56
CA PHE A 86 -32.16 15.28 -24.70
C PHE A 86 -32.02 13.92 -24.03
N LEU A 87 -31.00 13.16 -24.45
CA LEU A 87 -30.65 11.88 -23.88
C LEU A 87 -29.37 12.04 -23.07
N PHE A 88 -29.42 11.64 -21.81
CA PHE A 88 -28.22 11.47 -21.00
C PHE A 88 -27.80 10.00 -21.05
N THR A 89 -26.61 9.73 -21.59
CA THR A 89 -26.01 8.38 -21.65
C THR A 89 -24.89 8.30 -20.61
N TYR A 90 -24.83 7.21 -19.87
CA TYR A 90 -23.90 7.06 -18.76
C TYR A 90 -23.25 5.67 -18.73
N GLU A 91 -22.01 5.64 -18.23
CA GLU A 91 -21.23 4.44 -18.07
C GLU A 91 -21.64 3.64 -16.81
N ALA A 92 -21.26 2.36 -16.75
CA ALA A 92 -21.41 1.55 -15.55
C ALA A 92 -20.61 2.14 -14.38
N ASN A 93 -21.18 2.08 -13.19
CA ASN A 93 -20.51 2.48 -11.96
C ASN A 93 -20.11 1.24 -11.15
N ASN A 94 -18.84 0.84 -11.25
CA ASN A 94 -18.29 -0.32 -10.51
C ASN A 94 -17.90 0.03 -9.07
N GLY A 95 -17.98 1.31 -8.68
CA GLY A 95 -17.62 1.81 -7.36
C GLY A 95 -18.82 2.03 -6.45
N VAL A 96 -18.75 3.04 -5.62
CA VAL A 96 -19.83 3.54 -4.76
C VAL A 96 -20.72 4.53 -5.51
N SER A 97 -21.82 4.99 -4.91
CA SER A 97 -22.70 5.98 -5.56
C SER A 97 -21.93 7.26 -5.93
N ARG A 98 -22.30 7.82 -7.10
CA ARG A 98 -21.70 9.05 -7.63
C ARG A 98 -22.73 10.04 -8.12
N ARG A 99 -22.35 11.30 -8.19
CA ARG A 99 -23.23 12.39 -8.59
C ARG A 99 -22.71 13.08 -9.85
N ALA A 100 -23.64 13.59 -10.65
CA ALA A 100 -23.37 14.52 -11.74
C ALA A 100 -24.44 15.60 -11.76
N ARG A 101 -24.18 16.69 -12.47
CA ARG A 101 -25.11 17.80 -12.66
C ARG A 101 -25.17 18.19 -14.12
N ILE A 102 -26.41 18.35 -14.61
CA ILE A 102 -26.68 18.93 -15.92
C ILE A 102 -27.31 20.28 -15.69
N LEU A 103 -26.79 21.32 -16.35
CA LEU A 103 -27.36 22.65 -16.39
C LEU A 103 -28.15 22.81 -17.68
N VAL A 104 -29.43 23.15 -17.59
CA VAL A 104 -30.29 23.53 -18.73
C VAL A 104 -30.54 25.03 -18.64
N SER A 105 -30.13 25.77 -19.65
CA SER A 105 -30.28 27.23 -19.71
C SER A 105 -31.12 27.66 -20.93
N GLY A 106 -31.95 28.66 -20.78
CA GLY A 106 -32.75 29.20 -21.86
C GLY A 106 -33.65 30.35 -21.40
N GLU A 107 -33.94 31.31 -22.30
CA GLU A 107 -34.87 32.45 -22.08
C GLU A 107 -34.54 33.26 -20.79
N GLY A 108 -33.25 33.30 -20.40
CA GLY A 108 -32.79 33.99 -19.19
C GLY A 108 -32.95 33.23 -17.87
N GLU A 109 -33.38 31.98 -17.95
CA GLU A 109 -33.55 31.09 -16.80
C GLU A 109 -32.56 29.91 -16.86
N GLU A 110 -32.28 29.31 -15.69
CA GLU A 110 -31.46 28.13 -15.55
C GLU A 110 -32.17 27.07 -14.69
N GLN A 111 -32.03 25.81 -15.08
CA GLN A 111 -32.55 24.66 -14.35
C GLN A 111 -31.41 23.66 -14.14
N GLU A 112 -31.21 23.23 -12.90
CA GLU A 112 -30.24 22.20 -12.54
C GLU A 112 -30.90 20.84 -12.42
N ILE A 113 -30.30 19.81 -13.01
CA ILE A 113 -30.70 18.42 -12.87
C ILE A 113 -29.59 17.68 -12.16
N VAL A 114 -29.89 17.17 -10.96
CA VAL A 114 -28.97 16.35 -10.17
C VAL A 114 -29.18 14.89 -10.54
N LEU A 115 -28.10 14.24 -10.93
CA LEU A 115 -28.08 12.82 -11.27
C LEU A 115 -27.33 12.08 -10.16
N THR A 116 -27.94 11.07 -9.59
CA THR A 116 -27.29 10.18 -8.61
C THR A 116 -27.29 8.77 -9.18
N GLN A 117 -26.11 8.25 -9.52
CA GLN A 117 -25.98 6.87 -9.96
C GLN A 117 -25.59 5.98 -8.79
N ALA A 118 -26.35 4.91 -8.56
CA ALA A 118 -25.99 3.88 -7.59
C ALA A 118 -24.64 3.23 -7.95
N GLY A 119 -23.88 2.82 -6.97
CA GLY A 119 -22.69 2.02 -7.16
C GLY A 119 -22.97 0.52 -7.20
N ALA A 120 -22.08 -0.26 -7.80
CA ALA A 120 -22.08 -1.72 -7.71
C ALA A 120 -21.63 -2.17 -6.30
N VAL A 121 -20.84 -1.36 -5.61
CA VAL A 121 -20.40 -1.60 -4.23
C VAL A 121 -21.21 -0.72 -3.28
N THR A 122 -22.06 -1.34 -2.48
CA THR A 122 -22.92 -0.64 -1.49
C THR A 122 -22.31 -0.60 -0.10
N GLU A 123 -21.45 -1.57 0.23
CA GLU A 123 -20.73 -1.68 1.49
C GLU A 123 -19.24 -1.81 1.20
N PRO A 124 -18.54 -0.69 0.94
CA PRO A 124 -17.12 -0.72 0.66
C PRO A 124 -16.32 -1.09 1.92
N THR A 125 -15.24 -1.82 1.70
CA THR A 125 -14.26 -2.18 2.74
C THR A 125 -12.91 -1.55 2.43
N LEU A 126 -12.17 -1.16 3.47
CA LEU A 126 -10.86 -0.57 3.33
C LEU A 126 -10.04 -0.85 4.58
N ALA A 127 -8.87 -1.48 4.41
CA ALA A 127 -7.92 -1.73 5.49
C ALA A 127 -6.49 -1.68 4.96
N LEU A 128 -5.55 -1.25 5.81
CA LEU A 128 -4.12 -1.28 5.57
C LEU A 128 -3.51 -2.47 6.31
N ALA A 129 -2.48 -3.09 5.72
CA ALA A 129 -1.75 -4.20 6.33
C ALA A 129 -0.99 -3.75 7.58
N GLU A 130 -0.46 -2.53 7.54
CA GLU A 130 0.24 -1.88 8.65
C GLU A 130 -0.22 -0.41 8.73
N THR A 131 -0.20 0.15 9.94
CA THR A 131 -0.73 1.49 10.21
C THR A 131 0.26 2.43 10.88
N GLU A 132 1.41 1.91 11.33
CA GLU A 132 2.43 2.70 12.00
C GLU A 132 3.79 2.44 11.36
N PHE A 133 4.46 3.50 10.94
CA PHE A 133 5.75 3.46 10.27
C PHE A 133 6.70 4.46 10.91
N GLU A 134 7.91 3.99 11.17
CA GLU A 134 8.99 4.84 11.65
C GLU A 134 10.21 4.68 10.74
N PHE A 135 10.73 5.79 10.27
CA PHE A 135 11.91 5.87 9.39
C PHE A 135 12.95 6.81 9.99
N VAL A 136 14.20 6.47 9.80
CA VAL A 136 15.29 7.40 10.07
C VAL A 136 15.28 8.56 9.06
N ARG A 137 16.13 9.56 9.25
CA ARG A 137 16.18 10.77 8.42
C ARG A 137 16.42 10.58 6.93
N LEU A 138 16.74 9.37 6.48
CA LEU A 138 17.07 9.08 5.08
C LEU A 138 15.86 9.22 4.14
N PRO A 139 16.11 9.64 2.88
CA PRO A 139 15.07 9.59 1.87
C PRO A 139 14.69 8.13 1.52
N ARG A 140 13.46 7.94 1.03
CA ARG A 140 12.98 6.68 0.49
C ARG A 140 12.30 6.94 -0.84
N GLU A 141 12.75 6.31 -1.91
CA GLU A 141 12.10 6.47 -3.20
C GLU A 141 10.73 5.80 -3.22
N ARG A 142 10.58 4.68 -2.51
CA ARG A 142 9.36 3.89 -2.55
C ARG A 142 9.13 3.11 -1.25
N VAL A 143 8.03 3.41 -0.60
CA VAL A 143 7.43 2.62 0.49
C VAL A 143 6.15 2.01 -0.04
N GLN A 144 5.84 0.77 0.35
CA GLN A 144 4.63 0.05 -0.06
C GLN A 144 3.89 -0.47 1.16
N ILE A 145 2.57 -0.27 1.18
CA ILE A 145 1.67 -0.78 2.22
C ILE A 145 0.57 -1.57 1.53
N GLY A 146 0.37 -2.84 1.92
CA GLY A 146 -0.72 -3.65 1.42
C GLY A 146 -2.09 -3.05 1.77
N VAL A 147 -3.00 -3.00 0.80
CA VAL A 147 -4.36 -2.48 0.96
C VAL A 147 -5.37 -3.58 0.67
N THR A 148 -6.25 -3.85 1.62
CA THR A 148 -7.37 -4.77 1.43
C THR A 148 -8.64 -3.97 1.19
N THR A 149 -9.26 -4.16 0.03
CA THR A 149 -10.51 -3.48 -0.35
C THR A 149 -11.32 -4.32 -1.34
N ASN A 150 -12.62 -4.17 -1.34
CA ASN A 150 -13.51 -4.72 -2.39
C ASN A 150 -13.73 -3.75 -3.57
N MET A 151 -13.06 -2.58 -3.56
CA MET A 151 -13.10 -1.57 -4.63
C MET A 151 -12.10 -1.86 -5.78
N THR A 152 -11.80 -3.12 -6.07
CA THR A 152 -10.73 -3.55 -6.98
C THR A 152 -10.84 -3.05 -8.43
N GLN A 153 -12.05 -2.65 -8.86
CA GLN A 153 -12.35 -2.12 -10.19
C GLN A 153 -12.64 -0.62 -10.20
N ALA A 154 -12.53 0.05 -9.05
CA ALA A 154 -12.86 1.46 -8.88
C ALA A 154 -11.95 2.12 -7.83
N LEU A 155 -10.64 1.91 -7.95
CA LEU A 155 -9.64 2.48 -7.03
C LEU A 155 -9.65 4.01 -7.04
N GLU A 156 -10.07 4.62 -8.14
CA GLU A 156 -10.24 6.07 -8.28
C GLU A 156 -11.30 6.67 -7.35
N CYS A 157 -12.19 5.84 -6.79
CA CYS A 157 -13.16 6.26 -5.78
C CYS A 157 -12.53 6.39 -4.38
N ILE A 158 -11.29 5.93 -4.18
CA ILE A 158 -10.59 6.04 -2.90
C ILE A 158 -9.80 7.34 -2.90
N LEU A 159 -10.25 8.29 -2.09
CA LEU A 159 -9.55 9.55 -1.89
C LEU A 159 -8.35 9.33 -0.96
N ILE A 160 -7.21 9.91 -1.32
CA ILE A 160 -5.99 9.85 -0.52
C ILE A 160 -5.62 11.26 -0.10
N THR A 161 -5.41 11.46 1.18
CA THR A 161 -4.89 12.71 1.75
C THR A 161 -3.69 12.41 2.64
N ALA A 162 -2.68 13.26 2.57
CA ALA A 162 -1.52 13.19 3.45
C ALA A 162 -1.36 14.51 4.18
N THR A 163 -1.47 14.45 5.49
CA THR A 163 -1.44 15.62 6.36
C THR A 163 -0.23 15.56 7.26
N ASP A 164 0.59 16.60 7.27
CA ASP A 164 1.64 16.81 8.27
C ASP A 164 0.97 17.17 9.59
N VAL A 165 1.19 16.34 10.60
CA VAL A 165 0.65 16.47 11.94
C VAL A 165 1.75 16.62 12.98
N THR A 166 2.94 17.05 12.55
CA THR A 166 4.08 17.36 13.43
C THR A 166 3.68 18.44 14.43
N ASP A 167 2.99 19.48 13.97
CA ASP A 167 2.27 20.42 14.82
C ASP A 167 0.76 20.08 14.77
N ALA A 168 0.28 19.43 15.82
CA ALA A 168 -1.11 18.99 15.89
C ALA A 168 -2.12 20.16 15.93
N GLU A 169 -1.68 21.35 16.31
CA GLU A 169 -2.54 22.56 16.34
C GLU A 169 -2.64 23.23 14.96
N ASN A 170 -1.64 23.00 14.09
CA ASN A 170 -1.55 23.59 12.75
C ASN A 170 -1.23 22.52 11.69
N PRO A 171 -2.12 21.56 11.43
CA PRO A 171 -1.89 20.54 10.40
C PRO A 171 -1.81 21.19 9.02
N ALA A 172 -0.89 20.67 8.19
CA ALA A 172 -0.65 21.14 6.83
C ALA A 172 -0.56 19.96 5.85
N GLU A 173 -0.44 20.21 4.56
CA GLU A 173 -0.13 19.15 3.59
C GLU A 173 1.26 18.58 3.89
N ALA A 174 1.38 17.25 3.91
CA ALA A 174 2.64 16.55 4.13
C ALA A 174 3.52 16.58 2.87
N GLY A 175 4.02 17.74 2.50
CA GLY A 175 4.80 17.99 1.30
C GLY A 175 6.12 17.21 1.20
N TRP A 176 6.54 16.54 2.27
CA TRP A 176 7.71 15.68 2.33
C TRP A 176 7.42 14.21 2.00
N LEU A 177 6.15 13.83 1.91
CA LEU A 177 5.69 12.58 1.30
C LEU A 177 5.45 12.83 -0.20
N LYS A 178 5.94 11.95 -1.06
CA LYS A 178 5.92 12.12 -2.52
C LYS A 178 5.13 11.03 -3.20
N GLU A 179 4.54 11.36 -4.33
CA GLU A 179 3.93 10.39 -5.27
C GLU A 179 2.97 9.40 -4.59
N ILE A 180 2.17 9.88 -3.65
CA ILE A 180 1.24 9.03 -2.90
C ILE A 180 0.12 8.58 -3.83
N ARG A 181 -0.02 7.26 -4.03
CA ARG A 181 -1.03 6.66 -4.91
C ARG A 181 -1.33 5.23 -4.54
N LEU A 182 -2.48 4.73 -5.02
CA LEU A 182 -2.78 3.31 -5.08
C LEU A 182 -2.34 2.76 -6.43
N GLU A 183 -1.76 1.57 -6.40
CA GLU A 183 -1.44 0.82 -7.62
C GLU A 183 -1.54 -0.69 -7.35
N LYS A 184 -1.41 -1.49 -8.40
CA LYS A 184 -1.29 -2.94 -8.29
C LYS A 184 0.17 -3.33 -8.39
N ASP A 185 0.61 -4.20 -7.48
CA ASP A 185 1.94 -4.80 -7.53
C ASP A 185 2.05 -5.89 -8.63
N ALA A 186 3.19 -6.56 -8.72
CA ALA A 186 3.42 -7.61 -9.72
C ALA A 186 2.51 -8.84 -9.54
N GLU A 187 1.99 -9.06 -8.35
CA GLU A 187 1.06 -10.12 -7.98
C GLU A 187 -0.41 -9.68 -8.05
N GLU A 188 -0.71 -8.50 -8.63
CA GLU A 188 -2.04 -7.89 -8.72
C GLU A 188 -2.66 -7.49 -7.36
N ASN A 189 -1.87 -7.46 -6.26
CA ASN A 189 -2.34 -6.94 -4.98
C ASN A 189 -2.39 -5.41 -5.02
N ILE A 190 -3.38 -4.84 -4.33
CA ILE A 190 -3.50 -3.39 -4.21
C ILE A 190 -2.54 -2.92 -3.12
N VAL A 191 -1.70 -1.95 -3.46
CA VAL A 191 -0.75 -1.32 -2.54
C VAL A 191 -0.89 0.20 -2.57
N LEU A 192 -0.74 0.81 -1.39
CA LEU A 192 -0.49 2.23 -1.23
C LEU A 192 1.01 2.45 -1.37
N VAL A 193 1.41 3.33 -2.26
CA VAL A 193 2.82 3.63 -2.55
C VAL A 193 3.08 5.11 -2.27
N PHE A 194 4.23 5.41 -1.67
CA PHE A 194 4.71 6.78 -1.48
C PHE A 194 6.23 6.82 -1.34
N GLY A 195 6.81 7.97 -1.64
CA GLY A 195 8.21 8.29 -1.34
C GLY A 195 8.33 9.18 -0.11
N ILE A 196 9.52 9.29 0.44
CA ILE A 196 9.85 10.11 1.62
C ILE A 196 11.08 10.95 1.30
N ASP A 197 10.99 12.27 1.42
CA ASP A 197 12.16 13.15 1.34
C ASP A 197 13.06 13.01 2.57
N ARG A 198 14.35 13.34 2.43
CA ARG A 198 15.28 13.40 3.57
C ARG A 198 14.78 14.40 4.63
N ASN A 199 14.89 14.04 5.91
CA ASN A 199 14.66 14.97 7.02
C ASN A 199 15.94 15.74 7.35
N ASP A 200 16.11 16.93 6.77
CA ASP A 200 17.23 17.83 7.07
C ASP A 200 16.93 18.76 8.24
N GLY A 201 15.77 18.65 8.86
CA GLY A 201 15.35 19.40 10.03
C GLY A 201 16.10 18.99 11.30
N SER A 202 15.85 19.71 12.38
CA SER A 202 16.39 19.47 13.72
C SER A 202 15.41 18.72 14.64
N SER A 203 14.24 18.34 14.14
CA SER A 203 13.20 17.61 14.88
C SER A 203 12.53 16.57 14.01
N ASP A 204 12.00 15.55 14.66
CA ASP A 204 11.20 14.53 14.03
C ASP A 204 9.95 15.13 13.42
N ARG A 205 9.47 14.53 12.33
CA ARG A 205 8.24 14.94 11.65
C ARG A 205 7.27 13.78 11.52
N LYS A 206 5.99 14.11 11.52
CA LYS A 206 4.92 13.12 11.50
C LYS A 206 3.85 13.47 10.48
N ALA A 207 3.41 12.47 9.72
CA ALA A 207 2.28 12.60 8.81
C ALA A 207 1.22 11.53 9.06
N ALA A 208 -0.02 11.87 8.75
CA ALA A 208 -1.13 10.92 8.63
C ALA A 208 -1.49 10.78 7.15
N ILE A 209 -1.45 9.55 6.63
CA ILE A 209 -1.97 9.22 5.29
C ILE A 209 -3.34 8.61 5.50
N ARG A 210 -4.39 9.29 5.02
CA ARG A 210 -5.76 8.84 5.14
C ARG A 210 -6.32 8.44 3.79
N LEU A 211 -6.97 7.30 3.76
CA LEU A 211 -7.71 6.77 2.63
C LEU A 211 -9.20 6.80 3.00
N GLU A 212 -10.04 7.36 2.15
CA GLU A 212 -11.48 7.51 2.40
C GLU A 212 -12.29 7.14 1.17
N ILE A 213 -13.44 6.50 1.37
CA ILE A 213 -14.40 6.18 0.31
C ILE A 213 -15.69 6.94 0.62
N PRO A 214 -15.90 8.14 0.05
CA PRO A 214 -17.15 8.88 0.19
C PRO A 214 -18.23 8.36 -0.77
N ASP A 215 -19.50 8.47 -0.37
CA ASP A 215 -20.63 8.31 -1.28
C ASP A 215 -20.93 9.60 -2.07
N ALA A 216 -22.03 9.56 -2.87
CA ALA A 216 -22.47 10.70 -3.68
C ALA A 216 -22.80 11.97 -2.85
N ASP A 217 -23.11 11.82 -1.57
CA ASP A 217 -23.41 12.91 -0.64
C ASP A 217 -22.20 13.39 0.18
N GLY A 218 -21.04 12.75 -0.06
CA GLY A 218 -19.81 13.05 0.67
C GLY A 218 -19.70 12.35 2.04
N LYS A 219 -20.62 11.45 2.35
CA LYS A 219 -20.56 10.65 3.58
C LYS A 219 -19.48 9.59 3.43
N ILE A 220 -18.55 9.52 4.34
CA ILE A 220 -17.51 8.49 4.36
C ILE A 220 -18.11 7.13 4.72
N LEU A 221 -18.02 6.19 3.79
CA LEU A 221 -18.53 4.82 3.93
C LEU A 221 -17.48 3.87 4.51
N ALA A 222 -16.21 4.08 4.16
CA ALA A 222 -15.07 3.35 4.71
C ALA A 222 -13.85 4.27 4.77
N GLN A 223 -12.97 4.05 5.74
CA GLN A 223 -11.72 4.77 5.88
C GLN A 223 -10.62 3.91 6.48
N ALA A 224 -9.36 4.23 6.17
CA ALA A 224 -8.18 3.68 6.80
C ALA A 224 -7.12 4.78 6.93
N GLU A 225 -6.26 4.69 7.93
CA GLU A 225 -5.23 5.69 8.19
C GLU A 225 -3.91 5.03 8.55
N ALA A 226 -2.80 5.56 8.04
CA ALA A 226 -1.45 5.21 8.42
C ALA A 226 -0.74 6.43 9.01
N SER A 227 0.02 6.21 10.08
CA SER A 227 0.91 7.18 10.70
C SER A 227 2.34 6.96 10.22
N VAL A 228 2.98 7.98 9.69
CA VAL A 228 4.36 7.96 9.23
C VAL A 228 5.16 8.93 10.08
N VAL A 229 6.15 8.41 10.82
CA VAL A 229 7.12 9.20 11.57
C VAL A 229 8.46 9.13 10.87
N GLN A 230 9.12 10.28 10.69
CA GLN A 230 10.50 10.30 10.27
C GLN A 230 11.34 11.05 11.29
N THR A 231 12.28 10.29 11.89
CA THR A 231 13.16 10.81 12.94
C THR A 231 14.32 11.63 12.34
N THR A 232 15.06 12.28 13.21
CA THR A 232 16.34 12.94 12.89
C THR A 232 17.55 12.01 13.08
N ASP A 233 17.31 10.74 13.43
CA ASP A 233 18.37 9.77 13.69
C ASP A 233 19.17 9.45 12.43
N ASN A 234 20.47 9.35 12.61
CA ASN A 234 21.35 8.89 11.55
C ASN A 234 21.19 7.38 11.31
N ALA A 235 21.50 6.96 10.09
CA ALA A 235 21.62 5.55 9.77
C ALA A 235 22.77 4.90 10.54
N THR A 236 22.51 3.72 11.08
CA THR A 236 23.49 2.93 11.82
C THR A 236 23.43 1.46 11.41
N VAL A 237 24.60 0.85 11.33
CA VAL A 237 24.76 -0.61 11.26
C VAL A 237 25.70 -1.01 12.38
N VAL A 238 25.26 -1.93 13.25
CA VAL A 238 26.00 -2.31 14.45
C VAL A 238 26.07 -3.82 14.58
N PHE A 239 27.25 -4.38 14.85
CA PHE A 239 27.34 -5.77 15.30
C PHE A 239 26.64 -5.93 16.63
N LYS A 240 25.84 -6.97 16.79
CA LYS A 240 25.17 -7.29 18.06
C LYS A 240 26.18 -7.44 19.22
N ASP A 241 27.38 -7.89 18.91
CA ASP A 241 28.47 -8.12 19.85
C ASP A 241 29.58 -7.05 19.77
N GLU A 242 29.28 -5.82 19.28
CA GLU A 242 30.28 -4.76 19.06
C GLU A 242 31.07 -4.40 20.33
N ASP A 243 30.41 -4.35 21.50
CA ASP A 243 31.00 -3.97 22.77
C ASP A 243 31.75 -5.10 23.48
N THR A 244 31.78 -6.30 22.88
CA THR A 244 32.39 -7.48 23.50
C THR A 244 33.54 -8.02 22.66
N ILE A 245 34.52 -8.68 23.32
CA ILE A 245 35.50 -9.49 22.63
C ILE A 245 34.93 -10.91 22.53
N VAL A 246 34.66 -11.35 21.30
CA VAL A 246 34.10 -12.66 21.07
C VAL A 246 35.20 -13.71 21.00
N SER A 247 35.23 -14.65 21.96
CA SER A 247 36.12 -15.81 21.91
C SER A 247 35.62 -16.83 20.92
N VAL A 248 36.54 -17.34 20.08
CA VAL A 248 36.26 -18.41 19.10
C VAL A 248 37.23 -19.57 19.30
N PRO A 249 36.79 -20.83 19.07
CA PRO A 249 37.68 -21.97 19.21
C PRO A 249 38.83 -21.97 18.22
N GLY A 250 39.90 -22.71 18.58
CA GLY A 250 41.11 -22.82 17.74
C GLY A 250 40.94 -23.63 16.48
N ASP A 251 39.88 -24.43 16.37
CA ASP A 251 39.60 -25.25 15.18
C ASP A 251 39.02 -24.43 14.03
N GLN A 252 39.21 -24.92 12.80
CA GLN A 252 38.58 -24.33 11.63
C GLN A 252 37.06 -24.48 11.73
N HIS A 253 36.33 -23.37 11.51
CA HIS A 253 34.87 -23.37 11.50
C HIS A 253 34.28 -22.17 10.76
N ASN A 254 33.02 -22.30 10.36
CA ASN A 254 32.23 -21.19 9.83
C ASN A 254 31.59 -20.41 10.98
N ARG A 255 31.54 -19.10 10.84
CA ARG A 255 30.92 -18.21 11.82
C ARG A 255 30.00 -17.20 11.14
N SER A 256 28.94 -16.84 11.82
CA SER A 256 28.06 -15.75 11.44
C SER A 256 27.92 -14.78 12.60
N ALA A 257 28.15 -13.49 12.36
CA ALA A 257 27.98 -12.41 13.31
C ALA A 257 26.74 -11.61 12.92
N LEU A 258 25.81 -11.45 13.86
CA LEU A 258 24.56 -10.75 13.61
C LEU A 258 24.78 -9.23 13.54
N LEU A 259 24.07 -8.60 12.60
CA LEU A 259 24.01 -7.16 12.42
C LEU A 259 22.61 -6.66 12.82
N THR A 260 22.57 -5.44 13.33
CA THR A 260 21.37 -4.65 13.51
C THR A 260 21.52 -3.35 12.76
N ALA A 261 20.55 -3.02 11.92
CA ALA A 261 20.46 -1.74 11.22
C ALA A 261 19.12 -1.07 11.51
N ASN A 262 19.09 0.26 11.52
CA ASN A 262 17.87 1.05 11.67
C ASN A 262 17.30 1.54 10.32
N PHE A 263 17.78 0.98 9.22
CA PHE A 263 17.33 1.23 7.85
C PHE A 263 17.46 -0.04 7.01
N ASP A 264 16.91 -0.07 5.80
CA ASP A 264 17.05 -1.21 4.89
C ASP A 264 18.45 -1.20 4.28
N VAL A 265 19.18 -2.29 4.48
CA VAL A 265 20.54 -2.45 3.97
C VAL A 265 20.55 -3.27 2.69
N ASP A 266 21.34 -2.84 1.70
CA ASP A 266 21.71 -3.67 0.55
C ASP A 266 23.07 -4.31 0.82
N PRO A 267 23.17 -5.65 0.89
CA PRO A 267 24.45 -6.34 1.13
C PRO A 267 25.57 -5.97 0.15
N ALA A 268 25.24 -5.49 -1.05
CA ALA A 268 26.22 -5.09 -2.06
C ALA A 268 27.02 -3.83 -1.69
N HIS A 269 26.51 -3.02 -0.75
CA HIS A 269 27.12 -1.77 -0.31
C HIS A 269 28.06 -1.93 0.90
N PHE A 270 28.27 -3.19 1.38
CA PHE A 270 29.23 -3.46 2.43
C PHE A 270 30.64 -3.65 1.89
N ALA A 271 31.59 -3.06 2.61
CA ALA A 271 33.00 -3.34 2.53
C ALA A 271 33.52 -3.78 3.91
N PHE A 272 34.65 -4.48 3.94
CA PHE A 272 35.30 -4.87 5.20
C PHE A 272 36.80 -4.66 5.17
N ASP A 273 37.34 -4.49 6.36
CA ASP A 273 38.80 -4.47 6.63
C ASP A 273 39.05 -5.30 7.88
N ILE A 274 40.19 -6.02 7.92
CA ILE A 274 40.54 -6.88 9.05
C ILE A 274 41.94 -6.53 9.52
N ALA A 275 42.04 -6.07 10.77
CA ALA A 275 43.29 -5.91 11.47
C ALA A 275 43.56 -7.14 12.33
N TYR A 276 44.72 -7.74 12.20
CA TYR A 276 45.17 -8.93 12.94
C TYR A 276 46.22 -8.60 13.97
N ASP A 277 46.19 -9.31 15.12
CA ASP A 277 47.19 -9.31 16.14
C ASP A 277 47.55 -10.76 16.53
N PRO A 278 48.80 -11.25 16.29
CA PRO A 278 49.90 -10.53 15.67
C PRO A 278 49.67 -10.21 14.19
N ALA A 279 50.27 -9.09 13.74
CA ALA A 279 50.15 -8.63 12.36
C ALA A 279 50.67 -9.68 11.35
N GLY A 280 50.00 -9.79 10.22
CA GLY A 280 50.36 -10.73 9.13
C GLY A 280 49.76 -12.12 9.25
N THR A 281 48.98 -12.43 10.31
CA THR A 281 48.29 -13.70 10.46
C THR A 281 46.89 -13.58 9.87
N GLN A 282 46.68 -13.97 8.61
CA GLN A 282 45.36 -13.95 7.98
C GLN A 282 44.65 -15.26 8.29
N TRP A 283 43.66 -15.24 9.17
CA TRP A 283 42.93 -16.42 9.60
C TRP A 283 41.42 -16.28 9.48
N ILE A 284 40.91 -15.16 8.98
CA ILE A 284 39.50 -14.93 8.61
C ILE A 284 39.44 -14.84 7.10
N THR A 285 38.61 -15.65 6.47
CA THR A 285 38.43 -15.72 5.02
C THR A 285 36.95 -15.82 4.65
N ASP A 286 36.64 -15.74 3.35
CA ASP A 286 35.31 -15.94 2.79
C ASP A 286 34.22 -15.07 3.46
N VAL A 287 34.57 -13.79 3.67
CA VAL A 287 33.64 -12.83 4.26
C VAL A 287 32.52 -12.53 3.27
N THR A 288 31.29 -12.80 3.70
CA THR A 288 30.05 -12.55 2.92
C THR A 288 29.03 -11.81 3.77
N PHE A 289 28.17 -11.04 3.11
CA PHE A 289 27.17 -10.20 3.75
C PHE A 289 25.76 -10.66 3.41
N SER A 290 24.89 -10.51 4.39
CA SER A 290 23.43 -10.53 4.24
C SER A 290 22.84 -9.29 4.91
N GLU A 291 21.54 -9.08 4.80
CA GLU A 291 20.85 -7.94 5.43
C GLU A 291 21.02 -7.90 6.96
N SER A 292 21.21 -9.05 7.60
CA SER A 292 21.22 -9.19 9.06
C SER A 292 22.46 -9.85 9.64
N ALA A 293 23.44 -10.22 8.81
CA ALA A 293 24.62 -10.93 9.29
C ALA A 293 25.84 -10.80 8.37
N VAL A 294 27.03 -10.93 8.97
CA VAL A 294 28.29 -11.15 8.27
C VAL A 294 28.75 -12.58 8.53
N SER A 295 28.95 -13.37 7.49
CA SER A 295 29.44 -14.75 7.60
C SER A 295 30.90 -14.84 7.10
N PHE A 296 31.71 -15.60 7.79
CA PHE A 296 33.12 -15.79 7.47
C PHE A 296 33.63 -17.14 7.94
N VAL A 297 34.76 -17.56 7.39
CA VAL A 297 35.49 -18.77 7.81
C VAL A 297 36.64 -18.37 8.72
N VAL A 298 36.71 -19.06 9.85
CA VAL A 298 37.85 -18.95 10.80
C VAL A 298 38.76 -20.14 10.52
N ALA A 299 40.04 -19.88 10.14
CA ALA A 299 41.02 -20.91 9.94
C ALA A 299 41.57 -21.44 11.26
N GLU A 300 42.07 -22.68 11.27
CA GLU A 300 42.65 -23.31 12.44
C GLU A 300 43.83 -22.49 13.02
N ASN A 301 43.85 -22.34 14.34
CA ASN A 301 45.00 -21.76 15.05
C ASN A 301 46.02 -22.88 15.40
N THR A 302 47.00 -23.07 14.53
CA THR A 302 48.07 -24.05 14.71
C THR A 302 49.22 -23.51 15.58
N GLY A 303 49.16 -22.24 15.99
CA GLY A 303 50.13 -21.62 16.89
C GLY A 303 50.00 -22.12 18.32
N ASP A 304 50.91 -21.62 19.17
CA ASP A 304 50.95 -21.94 20.60
C ASP A 304 50.35 -20.81 21.49
N GLN A 305 49.89 -19.75 20.87
CA GLN A 305 49.30 -18.60 21.54
C GLN A 305 47.94 -18.25 20.94
N PRO A 306 47.00 -17.75 21.72
CA PRO A 306 45.80 -17.11 21.20
C PRO A 306 46.14 -15.97 20.26
N ARG A 307 45.28 -15.67 19.29
CA ARG A 307 45.40 -14.57 18.34
C ARG A 307 44.13 -13.76 18.24
N SER A 308 44.25 -12.49 17.89
CA SER A 308 43.09 -11.59 17.84
C SER A 308 42.90 -10.99 16.45
N ALA A 309 41.71 -10.56 16.16
CA ALA A 309 41.37 -9.77 14.98
C ALA A 309 40.28 -8.77 15.28
N SER A 310 40.29 -7.67 14.53
CA SER A 310 39.21 -6.69 14.49
C SER A 310 38.66 -6.64 13.08
N LEU A 311 37.45 -7.17 12.88
CA LEU A 311 36.73 -7.11 11.63
C LEU A 311 35.89 -5.84 11.62
N LYS A 312 36.33 -4.82 10.89
CA LYS A 312 35.55 -3.60 10.64
C LYS A 312 34.74 -3.77 9.37
N ILE A 313 33.45 -3.52 9.46
CA ILE A 313 32.56 -3.38 8.30
C ILE A 313 32.26 -1.91 8.09
N THR A 314 32.04 -1.53 6.82
CA THR A 314 31.61 -0.19 6.42
C THR A 314 30.51 -0.36 5.40
N TYR A 315 29.34 0.19 5.70
CA TYR A 315 28.25 0.36 4.74
C TYR A 315 28.41 1.74 4.11
N LYS A 316 28.38 1.80 2.77
CA LYS A 316 28.50 3.06 2.04
C LYS A 316 27.60 3.05 0.81
N ASP A 317 26.64 3.97 0.82
CA ASP A 317 25.78 4.29 -0.28
C ASP A 317 25.74 5.82 -0.48
N THR A 318 24.98 6.33 -1.44
CA THR A 318 24.92 7.75 -1.84
C THR A 318 24.74 8.69 -0.64
N ASP A 319 23.86 8.35 0.29
CA ASP A 319 23.47 9.19 1.43
C ASP A 319 23.85 8.65 2.79
N VAL A 320 24.49 7.49 2.84
CA VAL A 320 24.81 6.76 4.08
C VAL A 320 26.24 6.31 4.11
N GLU A 321 26.95 6.64 5.19
CA GLU A 321 28.23 6.02 5.54
C GLU A 321 28.25 5.74 7.04
N CYS A 322 28.27 4.46 7.41
CA CYS A 322 28.36 4.03 8.80
C CYS A 322 29.25 2.78 8.91
N SER A 323 29.78 2.52 10.09
CA SER A 323 30.69 1.39 10.30
C SER A 323 30.52 0.81 11.69
N SER A 324 30.81 -0.48 11.82
CA SER A 324 30.86 -1.21 13.08
C SER A 324 32.07 -2.16 13.10
N THR A 325 32.53 -2.55 14.28
CA THR A 325 33.75 -3.38 14.45
C THR A 325 33.48 -4.53 15.39
N LEU A 326 33.65 -5.76 14.87
CA LEU A 326 33.65 -6.97 15.68
C LEU A 326 35.08 -7.32 16.12
N ARG A 327 35.27 -7.52 17.43
CA ARG A 327 36.56 -7.94 17.98
C ARG A 327 36.52 -9.43 18.30
N LEU A 328 37.48 -10.18 17.80
CA LEU A 328 37.60 -11.61 17.93
C LEU A 328 38.90 -12.01 18.62
N THR A 329 38.85 -12.99 19.50
CA THR A 329 40.02 -13.68 20.03
C THR A 329 39.85 -15.16 19.72
N GLN A 330 40.82 -15.75 19.00
CA GLN A 330 40.83 -17.17 18.71
C GLN A 330 41.79 -17.88 19.68
N GLU A 331 41.22 -18.85 20.37
CA GLU A 331 41.99 -19.75 21.24
C GLU A 331 42.96 -20.63 20.44
N VAL A 332 43.90 -21.22 21.13
CA VAL A 332 44.79 -22.27 20.55
C VAL A 332 43.94 -23.52 20.28
N LYS A 333 44.23 -24.20 19.18
CA LYS A 333 43.57 -25.50 18.91
C LYS A 333 43.82 -26.46 20.05
N GLN A 334 42.74 -27.02 20.57
CA GLN A 334 42.80 -28.09 21.56
C GLN A 334 43.21 -29.39 20.88
N LEU A 335 44.23 -30.06 21.39
CA LEU A 335 44.63 -31.38 20.93
C LEU A 335 43.58 -32.41 21.35
N SER A 336 43.03 -33.15 20.41
CA SER A 336 42.26 -34.33 20.73
C SER A 336 43.17 -35.49 21.19
N ILE A 337 42.58 -36.49 21.85
CA ILE A 337 43.30 -37.73 22.20
C ILE A 337 43.85 -38.41 20.95
N ALA A 338 43.15 -38.31 19.81
CA ALA A 338 43.61 -38.84 18.53
C ALA A 338 44.83 -38.12 18.01
N ASP A 339 44.87 -36.78 18.10
CA ASP A 339 45.99 -35.94 17.71
C ASP A 339 47.23 -36.27 18.63
N LEU A 340 46.95 -36.41 19.94
CA LEU A 340 47.98 -36.75 20.91
C LEU A 340 48.58 -38.13 20.60
N ARG A 341 47.77 -39.14 20.27
CA ARG A 341 48.21 -40.49 19.87
C ARG A 341 49.03 -40.47 18.57
N ALA A 342 48.69 -39.60 17.64
CA ALA A 342 49.45 -39.46 16.38
C ALA A 342 50.82 -38.86 16.59
N LEU A 343 51.05 -38.09 17.68
CA LEU A 343 52.33 -37.53 18.06
C LEU A 343 53.26 -38.53 18.76
N ILE A 344 52.74 -39.66 19.26
CA ILE A 344 53.50 -40.69 19.97
C ILE A 344 53.96 -41.77 18.97
N PRO A 345 55.24 -41.86 18.66
CA PRO A 345 55.70 -42.89 17.71
C PRO A 345 55.81 -44.27 18.37
N GLY A 346 54.81 -45.09 18.20
CA GLY A 346 54.79 -46.45 18.72
C GLY A 346 54.01 -46.65 20.02
N ALA A 347 54.02 -47.92 20.53
CA ALA A 347 53.22 -48.29 21.71
C ALA A 347 53.78 -47.77 23.04
N GLU A 348 55.05 -47.39 23.08
CA GLU A 348 55.74 -46.84 24.24
C GLU A 348 56.64 -45.66 23.77
N GLY A 349 56.33 -44.45 24.19
CA GLY A 349 57.11 -43.27 23.89
C GLY A 349 56.64 -42.06 24.71
N GLU A 350 57.60 -41.19 25.05
CA GLU A 350 57.30 -39.89 25.66
C GLU A 350 57.46 -38.82 24.56
N VAL A 351 56.50 -37.92 24.50
CA VAL A 351 56.55 -36.73 23.66
C VAL A 351 56.42 -35.49 24.56
N GLU A 352 57.43 -34.66 24.55
CA GLU A 352 57.37 -33.36 25.24
C GLU A 352 56.52 -32.39 24.39
N LEU A 353 55.39 -31.96 24.93
CA LEU A 353 54.56 -30.91 24.33
C LEU A 353 55.20 -29.55 24.67
N THR A 354 55.82 -28.93 23.69
CA THR A 354 56.36 -27.58 23.81
C THR A 354 55.31 -26.55 23.49
N GLY A 355 55.26 -25.47 24.28
CA GLY A 355 54.26 -24.38 24.15
C GLY A 355 53.00 -24.65 24.98
N GLU A 356 52.11 -23.65 25.04
CA GLU A 356 50.82 -23.73 25.75
C GLU A 356 49.77 -24.50 24.91
N LYS A 357 49.90 -25.82 24.89
CA LYS A 357 48.92 -26.70 24.22
C LYS A 357 47.85 -27.16 25.21
N MET A 358 46.57 -26.85 24.94
CA MET A 358 45.45 -27.33 25.76
C MET A 358 45.02 -28.70 25.31
N LEU A 359 44.83 -29.60 26.27
CA LEU A 359 44.26 -30.93 26.08
C LEU A 359 42.84 -30.97 26.67
N SER A 360 41.83 -31.27 25.87
CA SER A 360 40.50 -31.58 26.38
C SER A 360 40.25 -33.07 26.35
N ALA A 361 40.03 -33.69 27.52
CA ALA A 361 39.69 -35.09 27.64
C ALA A 361 38.59 -35.32 28.67
N VAL A 362 37.66 -36.19 28.35
CA VAL A 362 36.68 -36.74 29.29
C VAL A 362 37.24 -38.07 29.83
N VAL A 363 37.53 -38.11 31.12
CA VAL A 363 37.99 -39.36 31.79
C VAL A 363 36.71 -40.17 32.09
N ILE A 364 36.55 -41.28 31.39
CA ILE A 364 35.55 -42.28 31.71
C ILE A 364 36.25 -43.31 32.62
N SER A 365 35.92 -43.35 33.94
CA SER A 365 36.37 -44.41 34.78
C SER A 365 35.65 -45.70 34.39
N ALA A 366 36.38 -46.73 33.95
CA ALA A 366 35.84 -48.07 33.92
C ALA A 366 35.68 -48.57 35.36
N ALA A 367 34.42 -48.94 35.71
CA ALA A 367 34.14 -49.61 36.96
C ALA A 367 34.58 -51.08 36.88
#